data_f5f951b6b82b4c87ccccd88eeb82f41b
#
_entry.id   f5f951b6b82b4c87ccccd88eeb82f41b
#
_cell.length_a   1.000
_cell.length_b   1.000
_cell.length_c   1.000
_cell.angle_alpha   90.00
_cell.angle_beta   90.00
_cell.angle_gamma   90.00
#
_symmetry.space_group_name_H-M   'P 1'
#
loop_
_entity.id
_entity.type
_entity.pdbx_description
1 polymer ?
#
loop_
_entity_poly.entity_id
_entity_poly.type
_entity_poly.pdbx_seq_one_letter_code
_entity_poly.pdbx_strand_id
1 'polypeptide(L)'
;GTFLCAVLVSAGKVRGIIMRIVQIPIIVPHVVVALFIVNILSQNGILARILANAGLITDQQQFPMLLYDRYGLGVILAYLWKEIPFIIYFVIALMANINGSLGEAATNLGANKLQAFMKVTLPLCMNTVLSGFLIIFVFALGAYELPFILGATTPKALPVLAYLEYTKPDLRARPYAMAINGILIVISLIAAVLYYILLRRSTKKLAG
;
A
#
# COMPACT_ATOMS: atom_id res chain seq x y z
N GLY A 1 -3.08 5.35 5.05
CA GLY A 1 -2.19 6.43 4.63
C GLY A 1 -2.77 7.81 4.94
N THR A 2 -3.91 8.17 4.34
CA THR A 2 -4.53 9.51 4.45
C THR A 2 -4.88 9.93 5.89
N PHE A 3 -5.45 9.03 6.70
CA PHE A 3 -5.73 9.30 8.10
C PHE A 3 -4.44 9.54 8.91
N LEU A 4 -3.40 8.76 8.64
CA LEU A 4 -2.08 8.95 9.26
C LEU A 4 -1.46 10.30 8.87
N CYS A 5 -1.66 10.76 7.62
CA CYS A 5 -1.29 12.11 7.19
C CYS A 5 -1.93 13.20 8.06
N ALA A 6 -3.25 13.07 8.34
CA ALA A 6 -3.96 14.03 9.18
C ALA A 6 -3.38 14.11 10.59
N VAL A 7 -3.05 12.96 11.18
CA VAL A 7 -2.40 12.89 12.50
C VAL A 7 -1.02 13.54 12.46
N LEU A 8 -0.22 13.26 11.42
CA LEU A 8 1.12 13.82 11.26
C LEU A 8 1.13 15.33 11.01
N VAL A 9 0.15 15.85 10.25
CA VAL A 9 0.01 17.31 10.05
C VAL A 9 -0.27 18.00 11.37
N SER A 10 -0.99 17.35 12.28
CA SER A 10 -1.33 17.88 13.62
C SER A 10 -0.23 17.68 14.67
N ALA A 11 0.84 16.91 14.39
CA ALA A 11 1.82 16.46 15.38
C ALA A 11 2.91 17.50 15.76
N GLY A 12 2.91 18.70 15.20
CA GLY A 12 3.81 19.79 15.57
C GLY A 12 5.31 19.44 15.51
N LYS A 13 6.07 19.68 16.60
CA LYS A 13 7.54 19.49 16.64
C LYS A 13 8.02 18.04 16.39
N VAL A 14 7.23 17.04 16.72
CA VAL A 14 7.59 15.60 16.54
C VAL A 14 7.48 15.17 15.08
N ARG A 15 6.79 15.95 14.24
CA ARG A 15 6.58 15.69 12.82
C ARG A 15 7.88 15.36 12.07
N GLY A 16 8.97 16.10 12.32
CA GLY A 16 10.23 15.93 11.59
C GLY A 16 10.89 14.55 11.81
N ILE A 17 10.86 14.05 13.05
CA ILE A 17 11.44 12.73 13.39
C ILE A 17 10.56 11.63 12.81
N ILE A 18 9.25 11.70 13.00
CA ILE A 18 8.32 10.71 12.47
C ILE A 18 8.41 10.63 10.95
N MET A 19 8.52 11.77 10.26
CA MET A 19 8.66 11.81 8.81
C MET A 19 9.94 11.10 8.32
N ARG A 20 11.06 11.21 9.05
CA ARG A 20 12.29 10.48 8.70
C ARG A 20 12.12 8.97 8.85
N ILE A 21 11.45 8.53 9.91
CA ILE A 21 11.16 7.10 10.14
C ILE A 21 10.22 6.55 9.05
N VAL A 22 9.19 7.33 8.70
CA VAL A 22 8.22 6.98 7.66
C VAL A 22 8.85 6.88 6.27
N GLN A 23 9.98 7.53 6.02
CA GLN A 23 10.70 7.42 4.75
C GLN A 23 11.48 6.11 4.58
N ILE A 24 11.88 5.46 5.67
CA ILE A 24 12.71 4.24 5.62
C ILE A 24 12.12 3.16 4.69
N PRO A 25 10.82 2.79 4.80
CA PRO A 25 10.25 1.78 3.93
C PRO A 25 10.29 2.13 2.44
N ILE A 26 10.25 3.41 2.08
CA ILE A 26 10.26 3.86 0.67
C ILE A 26 11.61 3.54 0.02
N ILE A 27 12.71 3.72 0.77
CA ILE A 27 14.09 3.54 0.26
C ILE A 27 14.47 2.06 0.16
N VAL A 28 13.89 1.20 1.01
CA VAL A 28 14.25 -0.23 1.06
C VAL A 28 13.77 -0.96 -0.20
N PRO A 29 14.63 -1.72 -0.91
CA PRO A 29 14.23 -2.54 -2.07
C PRO A 29 13.16 -3.59 -1.71
N HIS A 30 12.27 -3.92 -2.64
CA HIS A 30 11.15 -4.87 -2.40
C HIS A 30 11.63 -6.25 -1.96
N VAL A 31 12.70 -6.76 -2.56
CA VAL A 31 13.28 -8.06 -2.20
C VAL A 31 13.77 -8.07 -0.75
N VAL A 32 14.41 -6.98 -0.29
CA VAL A 32 14.87 -6.84 1.11
C VAL A 32 13.68 -6.80 2.06
N VAL A 33 12.60 -6.09 1.69
CA VAL A 33 11.35 -6.08 2.45
C VAL A 33 10.76 -7.49 2.55
N ALA A 34 10.72 -8.24 1.45
CA ALA A 34 10.22 -9.60 1.46
C ALA A 34 11.01 -10.49 2.43
N LEU A 35 12.36 -10.45 2.37
CA LEU A 35 13.20 -11.20 3.29
C LEU A 35 13.03 -10.76 4.74
N PHE A 36 12.85 -9.47 5.00
CA PHE A 36 12.56 -8.96 6.33
C PHE A 36 11.23 -9.51 6.87
N ILE A 37 10.18 -9.49 6.05
CA ILE A 37 8.86 -10.04 6.40
C ILE A 37 8.95 -11.55 6.65
N VAL A 38 9.70 -12.31 5.84
CA VAL A 38 9.95 -13.74 6.08
C VAL A 38 10.60 -13.95 7.44
N ASN A 39 11.64 -13.20 7.77
CA ASN A 39 12.34 -13.32 9.05
C ASN A 39 11.45 -12.98 10.26
N ILE A 40 10.47 -12.10 10.10
CA ILE A 40 9.57 -11.71 11.20
C ILE A 40 8.38 -12.66 11.31
N LEU A 41 7.69 -12.92 10.18
CA LEU A 41 6.35 -13.54 10.17
C LEU A 41 6.34 -15.03 9.85
N SER A 42 7.49 -15.65 9.53
CA SER A 42 7.52 -17.11 9.35
C SER A 42 7.24 -17.83 10.67
N GLN A 43 6.79 -19.09 10.58
CA GLN A 43 6.54 -19.92 11.76
C GLN A 43 7.79 -20.14 12.64
N ASN A 44 8.99 -19.96 12.05
CA ASN A 44 10.29 -19.94 12.76
C ASN A 44 10.84 -18.52 12.91
N GLY A 45 10.05 -17.51 12.60
CA GLY A 45 10.45 -16.11 12.61
C GLY A 45 10.61 -15.52 14.01
N ILE A 46 11.03 -14.26 14.02
CA ILE A 46 11.28 -13.53 15.27
C ILE A 46 10.01 -13.46 16.13
N LEU A 47 8.85 -13.20 15.50
CA LEU A 47 7.58 -13.07 16.23
C LEU A 47 7.17 -14.40 16.88
N ALA A 48 7.29 -15.52 16.18
CA ALA A 48 7.01 -16.85 16.72
C ALA A 48 7.92 -17.17 17.92
N ARG A 49 9.21 -16.84 17.81
CA ARG A 49 10.19 -17.06 18.92
C ARG A 49 9.87 -16.20 20.14
N ILE A 50 9.47 -14.95 19.97
CA ILE A 50 9.06 -14.08 21.08
C ILE A 50 7.84 -14.68 21.77
N LEU A 51 6.82 -15.13 21.05
CA LEU A 51 5.63 -15.75 21.61
C LEU A 51 5.94 -17.07 22.32
N ALA A 52 6.86 -17.87 21.77
CA ALA A 52 7.32 -19.10 22.42
C ALA A 52 8.04 -18.80 23.75
N ASN A 53 8.95 -17.81 23.76
CA ASN A 53 9.64 -17.40 24.98
C ASN A 53 8.70 -16.79 26.03
N ALA A 54 7.61 -16.16 25.60
CA ALA A 54 6.55 -15.66 26.48
C ALA A 54 5.60 -16.76 27.00
N GLY A 55 5.78 -18.02 26.58
CA GLY A 55 4.92 -19.14 26.97
C GLY A 55 3.54 -19.15 26.32
N LEU A 56 3.32 -18.31 25.29
CA LEU A 56 2.04 -18.19 24.60
C LEU A 56 1.83 -19.29 23.54
N ILE A 57 2.91 -19.85 23.04
CA ILE A 57 2.93 -21.00 22.12
C ILE A 57 4.00 -21.98 22.58
N THR A 58 3.69 -23.28 22.47
CA THR A 58 4.61 -24.38 22.82
C THR A 58 5.15 -25.11 21.61
N ASP A 59 4.44 -24.99 20.46
CA ASP A 59 4.82 -25.63 19.21
C ASP A 59 4.77 -24.61 18.07
N GLN A 60 5.67 -24.79 17.10
CA GLN A 60 5.75 -24.00 15.88
C GLN A 60 4.42 -23.97 15.10
N GLN A 61 3.68 -25.07 15.08
CA GLN A 61 2.40 -25.19 14.37
C GLN A 61 1.28 -24.33 14.99
N GLN A 62 1.44 -23.88 16.24
CA GLN A 62 0.48 -22.98 16.90
C GLN A 62 0.60 -21.54 16.39
N PHE A 63 1.73 -21.18 15.75
CA PHE A 63 1.87 -19.88 15.11
C PHE A 63 1.10 -19.87 13.78
N PRO A 64 0.22 -18.88 13.54
CA PRO A 64 -0.59 -18.83 12.33
C PRO A 64 0.30 -18.75 11.09
N MET A 65 -0.11 -19.43 10.01
CA MET A 65 0.55 -19.33 8.70
C MET A 65 0.21 -17.99 8.05
N LEU A 66 1.06 -16.98 8.28
CA LEU A 66 0.90 -15.63 7.72
C LEU A 66 1.58 -15.46 6.36
N LEU A 67 2.49 -16.38 6.01
CA LEU A 67 3.20 -16.42 4.73
C LEU A 67 2.75 -17.62 3.92
N TYR A 68 2.85 -17.50 2.60
CA TYR A 68 2.49 -18.56 1.65
C TYR A 68 1.02 -19.00 1.76
N ASP A 69 0.20 -18.19 2.44
CA ASP A 69 -1.22 -18.43 2.63
C ASP A 69 -2.01 -18.13 1.34
N ARG A 70 -3.17 -18.77 1.20
CA ARG A 70 -4.05 -18.63 0.03
C ARG A 70 -4.57 -17.20 -0.16
N TYR A 71 -4.68 -16.43 0.91
CA TYR A 71 -5.22 -15.05 0.89
C TYR A 71 -4.15 -13.99 0.68
N GLY A 72 -2.87 -14.38 0.69
CA GLY A 72 -1.74 -13.47 0.50
C GLY A 72 -1.53 -12.48 1.65
N LEU A 73 -1.82 -12.88 2.87
CA LEU A 73 -1.69 -12.00 4.05
C LEU A 73 -0.28 -11.42 4.19
N GLY A 74 0.75 -12.25 4.02
CA GLY A 74 2.14 -11.78 4.06
C GLY A 74 2.46 -10.76 2.96
N VAL A 75 1.92 -10.97 1.76
CA VAL A 75 2.07 -10.04 0.63
C VAL A 75 1.37 -8.72 0.93
N ILE A 76 0.13 -8.77 1.45
CA ILE A 76 -0.64 -7.58 1.82
C ILE A 76 0.09 -6.79 2.90
N LEU A 77 0.60 -7.43 3.95
CA LEU A 77 1.34 -6.77 5.03
C LEU A 77 2.62 -6.09 4.50
N ALA A 78 3.34 -6.75 3.60
CA ALA A 78 4.53 -6.19 2.96
C ALA A 78 4.18 -4.93 2.15
N TYR A 79 3.14 -4.98 1.34
CA TYR A 79 2.67 -3.80 0.59
C TYR A 79 2.17 -2.69 1.52
N LEU A 80 1.39 -2.99 2.56
CA LEU A 80 0.93 -1.99 3.51
C LEU A 80 2.12 -1.29 4.18
N TRP A 81 3.12 -2.04 4.63
CA TRP A 81 4.32 -1.48 5.25
C TRP A 81 5.08 -0.55 4.31
N LYS A 82 5.12 -0.86 3.03
CA LYS A 82 5.87 -0.11 2.02
C LYS A 82 5.07 1.05 1.41
N GLU A 83 3.81 0.83 1.08
CA GLU A 83 3.01 1.77 0.30
C GLU A 83 2.27 2.81 1.17
N ILE A 84 1.99 2.52 2.44
CA ILE A 84 1.44 3.52 3.36
C ILE A 84 2.34 4.74 3.47
N PRO A 85 3.67 4.59 3.71
CA PRO A 85 4.61 5.71 3.72
C PRO A 85 4.62 6.53 2.42
N PHE A 86 4.53 5.85 1.27
CA PHE A 86 4.47 6.53 -0.01
C PHE A 86 3.25 7.46 -0.11
N ILE A 87 2.05 6.98 0.25
CA ILE A 87 0.83 7.82 0.26
C ILE A 87 0.96 8.98 1.24
N ILE A 88 1.53 8.73 2.43
CA ILE A 88 1.76 9.80 3.40
C ILE A 88 2.60 10.89 2.76
N TYR A 89 3.72 10.52 2.14
CA TYR A 89 4.65 11.47 1.55
C TYR A 89 4.04 12.21 0.36
N PHE A 90 3.28 11.51 -0.47
CA PHE A 90 2.64 12.05 -1.66
C PHE A 90 1.55 13.09 -1.34
N VAL A 91 0.85 12.91 -0.22
CA VAL A 91 -0.32 13.74 0.12
C VAL A 91 -0.03 14.79 1.18
N ILE A 92 1.02 14.59 2.03
CA ILE A 92 1.23 15.41 3.24
C ILE A 92 1.46 16.90 2.95
N ALA A 93 2.16 17.23 1.88
CA ALA A 93 2.46 18.62 1.53
C ALA A 93 1.18 19.40 1.21
N LEU A 94 0.29 18.81 0.42
CA LEU A 94 -1.00 19.38 0.06
C LEU A 94 -1.90 19.50 1.30
N MET A 95 -1.98 18.43 2.11
CA MET A 95 -2.78 18.44 3.35
C MET A 95 -2.29 19.50 4.34
N ALA A 96 -0.98 19.71 4.46
CA ALA A 96 -0.44 20.73 5.35
C ALA A 96 -0.86 22.14 4.94
N ASN A 97 -0.81 22.45 3.65
CA ASN A 97 -1.23 23.74 3.12
C ASN A 97 -2.73 24.00 3.33
N ILE A 98 -3.57 23.02 3.03
CA ILE A 98 -5.03 23.14 3.21
C ILE A 98 -5.40 23.24 4.68
N ASN A 99 -4.77 22.44 5.55
CA ASN A 99 -5.07 22.48 6.98
C ASN A 99 -4.64 23.80 7.64
N GLY A 100 -3.49 24.38 7.23
CA GLY A 100 -2.99 25.65 7.75
C GLY A 100 -3.85 26.87 7.35
N SER A 101 -4.61 26.80 6.27
CA SER A 101 -5.47 27.90 5.82
C SER A 101 -6.95 27.65 6.08
N LEU A 102 -7.50 26.64 5.42
CA LEU A 102 -8.94 26.34 5.45
C LEU A 102 -9.34 25.48 6.65
N GLY A 103 -8.45 24.63 7.14
CA GLY A 103 -8.70 23.80 8.33
C GLY A 103 -8.76 24.64 9.59
N GLU A 104 -7.88 25.63 9.74
CA GLU A 104 -7.92 26.59 10.86
C GLU A 104 -9.15 27.50 10.76
N ALA A 105 -9.50 27.99 9.58
CA ALA A 105 -10.74 28.76 9.38
C ALA A 105 -11.97 27.96 9.81
N ALA A 106 -12.08 26.68 9.45
CA ALA A 106 -13.17 25.82 9.86
C ALA A 106 -13.23 25.63 11.39
N THR A 107 -12.09 25.49 12.06
CA THR A 107 -12.06 25.39 13.54
C THR A 107 -12.44 26.70 14.23
N ASN A 108 -12.06 27.84 13.67
CA ASN A 108 -12.49 29.17 14.16
C ASN A 108 -14.02 29.37 14.03
N LEU A 109 -14.64 28.70 13.04
CA LEU A 109 -16.09 28.68 12.87
C LEU A 109 -16.80 27.61 13.74
N GLY A 110 -16.08 26.99 14.68
CA GLY A 110 -16.64 26.03 15.63
C GLY A 110 -16.58 24.56 15.22
N ALA A 111 -15.94 24.20 14.09
CA ALA A 111 -15.75 22.81 13.73
C ALA A 111 -14.69 22.17 14.63
N ASN A 112 -14.93 20.94 15.10
CA ASN A 112 -13.89 20.17 15.75
C ASN A 112 -12.86 19.66 14.71
N LYS A 113 -11.66 19.22 15.15
CA LYS A 113 -10.57 18.77 14.28
C LYS A 113 -10.97 17.66 13.30
N LEU A 114 -11.81 16.73 13.74
CA LEU A 114 -12.30 15.63 12.89
C LEU A 114 -13.28 16.15 11.82
N GLN A 115 -14.16 17.08 12.19
CA GLN A 115 -15.07 17.72 11.26
C GLN A 115 -14.33 18.55 10.21
N ALA A 116 -13.35 19.37 10.63
CA ALA A 116 -12.48 20.12 9.72
C ALA A 116 -11.74 19.19 8.75
N PHE A 117 -11.20 18.08 9.25
CA PHE A 117 -10.55 17.09 8.39
C PHE A 117 -11.53 16.44 7.40
N MET A 118 -12.66 15.89 7.88
CA MET A 118 -13.58 15.12 7.03
C MET A 118 -14.35 15.97 6.04
N LYS A 119 -14.70 17.23 6.43
CA LYS A 119 -15.54 18.11 5.60
C LYS A 119 -14.77 19.11 4.74
N VAL A 120 -13.50 19.40 5.10
CA VAL A 120 -12.67 20.40 4.39
C VAL A 120 -11.42 19.76 3.83
N THR A 121 -10.50 19.27 4.67
CA THR A 121 -9.18 18.83 4.23
C THR A 121 -9.25 17.61 3.31
N LEU A 122 -9.97 16.58 3.70
CA LEU A 122 -10.06 15.32 2.94
C LEU A 122 -10.72 15.50 1.56
N PRO A 123 -11.86 16.18 1.41
CA PRO A 123 -12.45 16.41 0.10
C PRO A 123 -11.54 17.19 -0.85
N LEU A 124 -10.83 18.21 -0.36
CA LEU A 124 -9.91 19.01 -1.16
C LEU A 124 -8.65 18.23 -1.56
N CYS A 125 -8.22 17.26 -0.75
CA CYS A 125 -7.10 16.36 -1.09
C CYS A 125 -7.52 15.13 -1.91
N MET A 126 -8.81 14.91 -2.15
CA MET A 126 -9.32 13.65 -2.72
C MET A 126 -8.69 13.33 -4.07
N ASN A 127 -8.50 14.31 -4.94
CA ASN A 127 -7.89 14.09 -6.26
C ASN A 127 -6.44 13.57 -6.13
N THR A 128 -5.66 14.14 -5.19
CA THR A 128 -4.30 13.69 -4.93
C THR A 128 -4.29 12.29 -4.31
N VAL A 129 -5.21 12.00 -3.39
CA VAL A 129 -5.36 10.66 -2.79
C VAL A 129 -5.70 9.61 -3.87
N LEU A 130 -6.65 9.93 -4.76
CA LEU A 130 -7.01 9.04 -5.87
C LEU A 130 -5.85 8.83 -6.84
N SER A 131 -5.05 9.87 -7.12
CA SER A 131 -3.84 9.75 -7.95
C SER A 131 -2.82 8.80 -7.30
N GLY A 132 -2.54 8.99 -6.02
CA GLY A 132 -1.63 8.13 -5.27
C GLY A 132 -2.13 6.68 -5.22
N PHE A 133 -3.44 6.47 -5.03
CA PHE A 133 -4.04 5.14 -5.07
C PHE A 133 -3.86 4.47 -6.44
N LEU A 134 -4.12 5.18 -7.54
CA LEU A 134 -3.94 4.63 -8.88
C LEU A 134 -2.49 4.24 -9.14
N ILE A 135 -1.53 5.09 -8.75
CA ILE A 135 -0.09 4.80 -8.90
C ILE A 135 0.26 3.49 -8.20
N ILE A 136 -0.13 3.35 -6.92
CA ILE A 136 0.14 2.14 -6.14
C ILE A 136 -0.60 0.93 -6.72
N PHE A 137 -1.85 1.09 -7.13
CA PHE A 137 -2.65 0.00 -7.69
C PHE A 137 -2.01 -0.58 -8.95
N VAL A 138 -1.65 0.29 -9.92
CA VAL A 138 -1.02 -0.15 -11.19
C VAL A 138 0.35 -0.75 -10.92
N PHE A 139 1.13 -0.16 -10.01
CA PHE A 139 2.42 -0.70 -9.60
C PHE A 139 2.29 -2.09 -8.96
N ALA A 140 1.42 -2.24 -7.96
CA ALA A 140 1.22 -3.51 -7.25
C ALA A 140 0.63 -4.61 -8.17
N LEU A 141 -0.22 -4.22 -9.14
CA LEU A 141 -0.79 -5.14 -10.13
C LEU A 141 0.30 -5.76 -11.03
N GLY A 142 1.34 -4.99 -11.39
CA GLY A 142 2.44 -5.46 -12.24
C GLY A 142 3.63 -6.03 -11.48
N ALA A 143 3.75 -5.78 -10.16
CA ALA A 143 4.89 -6.19 -9.37
C ALA A 143 4.84 -7.70 -9.06
N TYR A 144 5.97 -8.40 -9.30
CA TYR A 144 6.07 -9.85 -9.07
C TYR A 144 6.91 -10.21 -7.85
N GLU A 145 7.82 -9.35 -7.40
CA GLU A 145 8.85 -9.65 -6.39
C GLU A 145 8.26 -10.10 -5.04
N LEU A 146 7.36 -9.29 -4.47
CA LEU A 146 6.72 -9.60 -3.19
C LEU A 146 5.82 -10.85 -3.29
N PRO A 147 4.91 -10.96 -4.28
CA PRO A 147 4.11 -12.17 -4.43
C PRO A 147 4.92 -13.43 -4.77
N PHE A 148 6.07 -13.29 -5.42
CA PHE A 148 6.95 -14.42 -5.72
C PHE A 148 7.59 -15.00 -4.46
N ILE A 149 8.04 -14.14 -3.53
CA ILE A 149 8.76 -14.56 -2.32
C ILE A 149 7.79 -14.90 -1.18
N LEU A 150 6.68 -14.17 -1.03
CA LEU A 150 5.78 -14.26 0.12
C LEU A 150 4.44 -14.94 -0.18
N GLY A 151 4.08 -15.06 -1.44
CA GLY A 151 2.77 -15.55 -1.87
C GLY A 151 2.66 -17.05 -1.88
N ALA A 152 1.40 -17.54 -1.98
CA ALA A 152 1.08 -18.96 -2.08
C ALA A 152 1.63 -19.59 -3.36
N THR A 153 1.90 -20.90 -3.28
CA THR A 153 2.22 -21.69 -4.47
C THR A 153 0.99 -21.82 -5.38
N THR A 154 -0.19 -21.90 -4.80
CA THR A 154 -1.49 -21.98 -5.50
C THR A 154 -2.58 -21.35 -4.63
N PRO A 155 -3.34 -20.35 -5.15
CA PRO A 155 -3.21 -19.69 -6.46
C PRO A 155 -1.98 -18.76 -6.54
N LYS A 156 -1.38 -18.66 -7.73
CA LYS A 156 -0.29 -17.71 -7.98
C LYS A 156 -0.83 -16.37 -8.45
N ALA A 157 -0.15 -15.29 -8.04
CA ALA A 157 -0.42 -13.97 -8.59
C ALA A 157 -0.10 -13.92 -10.10
N LEU A 158 -0.90 -13.21 -10.87
CA LEU A 158 -0.74 -13.14 -12.34
C LEU A 158 0.66 -12.69 -12.79
N PRO A 159 1.30 -11.66 -12.19
CA PRO A 159 2.66 -11.28 -12.56
C PRO A 159 3.68 -12.39 -12.33
N VAL A 160 3.52 -13.14 -11.23
CA VAL A 160 4.40 -14.29 -10.92
C VAL A 160 4.21 -15.39 -11.95
N LEU A 161 2.96 -15.69 -12.32
CA LEU A 161 2.65 -16.70 -13.33
C LEU A 161 3.23 -16.28 -14.68
N ALA A 162 3.06 -15.03 -15.10
CA ALA A 162 3.63 -14.50 -16.35
C ALA A 162 5.16 -14.64 -16.37
N TYR A 163 5.83 -14.30 -15.27
CA TYR A 163 7.28 -14.43 -15.15
C TYR A 163 7.73 -15.90 -15.25
N LEU A 164 7.07 -16.79 -14.53
CA LEU A 164 7.41 -18.23 -14.56
C LEU A 164 7.17 -18.84 -15.95
N GLU A 165 6.08 -18.51 -16.63
CA GLU A 165 5.83 -18.98 -18.00
C GLU A 165 6.85 -18.43 -18.99
N TYR A 166 7.27 -17.17 -18.84
CA TYR A 166 8.25 -16.55 -19.72
C TYR A 166 9.65 -17.16 -19.57
N THR A 167 10.03 -17.56 -18.35
CA THR A 167 11.36 -18.09 -18.02
C THR A 167 11.50 -19.61 -18.27
N LYS A 168 10.42 -20.29 -18.65
CA LYS A 168 10.48 -21.72 -19.03
C LYS A 168 11.44 -21.92 -20.21
N PRO A 169 12.22 -23.04 -20.23
CA PRO A 169 13.07 -23.38 -21.35
C PRO A 169 12.30 -23.62 -22.66
N ASP A 170 11.06 -24.12 -22.55
CA ASP A 170 10.19 -24.32 -23.70
C ASP A 170 9.60 -22.98 -24.19
N LEU A 171 10.04 -22.57 -25.36
CA LEU A 171 9.58 -21.32 -26.01
C LEU A 171 8.08 -21.29 -26.30
N ARG A 172 7.41 -22.45 -26.34
CA ARG A 172 5.95 -22.54 -26.52
C ARG A 172 5.16 -22.00 -25.32
N ALA A 173 5.80 -21.82 -24.17
CA ALA A 173 5.21 -21.17 -23.01
C ALA A 173 5.13 -19.63 -23.12
N ARG A 174 5.98 -19.00 -23.97
CA ARG A 174 6.01 -17.54 -24.11
C ARG A 174 4.69 -16.88 -24.54
N PRO A 175 3.90 -17.45 -25.47
CA PRO A 175 2.58 -16.90 -25.81
C PRO A 175 1.64 -16.82 -24.60
N TYR A 176 1.69 -17.79 -23.68
CA TYR A 176 0.89 -17.77 -22.45
C TYR A 176 1.32 -16.63 -21.53
N ALA A 177 2.63 -16.41 -21.35
CA ALA A 177 3.15 -15.27 -20.60
C ALA A 177 2.70 -13.94 -21.21
N MET A 178 2.73 -13.81 -22.54
CA MET A 178 2.26 -12.61 -23.25
C MET A 178 0.75 -12.40 -23.07
N ALA A 179 -0.05 -13.48 -23.13
CA ALA A 179 -1.49 -13.40 -22.88
C ALA A 179 -1.81 -12.90 -21.47
N ILE A 180 -1.10 -13.42 -20.43
CA ILE A 180 -1.26 -12.96 -19.04
C ILE A 180 -0.88 -11.48 -18.92
N ASN A 181 0.23 -11.04 -19.52
CA ASN A 181 0.62 -9.64 -19.54
C ASN A 181 -0.41 -8.77 -20.27
N GLY A 182 -1.01 -9.27 -21.34
CA GLY A 182 -2.13 -8.61 -22.03
C GLY A 182 -3.33 -8.38 -21.09
N ILE A 183 -3.69 -9.39 -20.29
CA ILE A 183 -4.75 -9.25 -19.27
C ILE A 183 -4.39 -8.17 -18.24
N LEU A 184 -3.16 -8.16 -17.74
CA LEU A 184 -2.70 -7.14 -16.77
C LEU A 184 -2.77 -5.73 -17.36
N ILE A 185 -2.39 -5.56 -18.64
CA ILE A 185 -2.51 -4.29 -19.35
C ILE A 185 -3.97 -3.85 -19.45
N VAL A 186 -4.89 -4.75 -19.84
CA VAL A 186 -6.32 -4.45 -19.93
C VAL A 186 -6.88 -4.02 -18.58
N ILE A 187 -6.55 -4.72 -17.49
CA ILE A 187 -6.98 -4.34 -16.14
C ILE A 187 -6.45 -2.96 -15.77
N SER A 188 -5.18 -2.67 -16.09
CA SER A 188 -4.56 -1.36 -15.81
C SER A 188 -5.24 -0.24 -16.60
N LEU A 189 -5.60 -0.47 -17.87
CA LEU A 189 -6.33 0.49 -18.68
C LEU A 189 -7.74 0.74 -18.13
N ILE A 190 -8.45 -0.31 -17.72
CA ILE A 190 -9.78 -0.16 -17.09
C ILE A 190 -9.66 0.67 -15.80
N ALA A 191 -8.65 0.40 -14.96
CA ALA A 191 -8.40 1.18 -13.75
C ALA A 191 -8.11 2.65 -14.06
N ALA A 192 -7.31 2.94 -15.09
CA ALA A 192 -7.00 4.30 -15.52
C ALA A 192 -8.26 5.05 -16.04
N VAL A 193 -9.11 4.37 -16.80
CA VAL A 193 -10.39 4.95 -17.27
C VAL A 193 -11.33 5.24 -16.12
N LEU A 194 -11.49 4.29 -15.18
CA LEU A 194 -12.31 4.49 -13.98
C LEU A 194 -11.79 5.66 -13.14
N TYR A 195 -10.47 5.74 -12.94
CA TYR A 195 -9.85 6.87 -12.26
C TYR A 195 -10.16 8.20 -12.96
N TYR A 196 -10.02 8.28 -14.28
CA TYR A 196 -10.33 9.49 -15.05
C TYR A 196 -11.79 9.93 -14.85
N ILE A 197 -12.72 8.97 -14.89
CA ILE A 197 -14.15 9.24 -14.66
C ILE A 197 -14.38 9.77 -13.24
N LEU A 198 -13.75 9.18 -12.23
CA LEU A 198 -13.86 9.63 -10.84
C LEU A 198 -13.28 11.03 -10.64
N LEU A 199 -12.11 11.32 -11.21
CA LEU A 199 -11.52 12.65 -11.19
C LEU A 199 -12.45 13.70 -11.80
N ARG A 200 -12.99 13.44 -12.98
CA ARG A 200 -13.91 14.36 -13.66
C ARG A 200 -15.16 14.64 -12.86
N ARG A 201 -15.66 13.65 -12.12
CA ARG A 201 -16.81 13.83 -11.21
C ARG A 201 -16.46 14.63 -9.97
N SER A 202 -15.26 14.43 -9.41
CA SER A 202 -14.77 15.15 -8.24
C SER A 202 -14.56 16.63 -8.54
N THR A 203 -13.92 16.97 -9.66
CA THR A 203 -13.71 18.36 -10.07
C THR A 203 -15.01 19.12 -10.35
N LYS A 204 -16.01 18.46 -10.94
CA LYS A 204 -17.32 19.09 -11.15
C LYS A 204 -18.06 19.42 -9.85
N LYS A 205 -17.91 18.61 -8.81
CA LYS A 205 -18.52 18.86 -7.49
C LYS A 205 -17.85 20.00 -6.70
N LEU A 206 -16.61 20.36 -7.03
CA LEU A 206 -15.88 21.44 -6.38
C LEU A 206 -16.08 22.79 -7.11
N ALA A 207 -16.56 22.75 -8.35
CA ALA A 207 -16.77 23.94 -9.20
C ALA A 207 -18.23 24.43 -9.25
N GLY A 208 -19.18 23.70 -8.69
CA GLY A 208 -20.60 24.09 -8.53
C GLY A 208 -20.99 24.19 -7.06
#